data_43a2d8dfde85813a40f594d23e174d64
#
_entry.id   43a2d8dfde85813a40f594d23e174d64
#
_cell.length_a   1.000
_cell.length_b   1.000
_cell.length_c   1.000
_cell.angle_alpha   90.00
_cell.angle_beta   90.00
_cell.angle_gamma   90.00
#
_symmetry.space_group_name_H-M   'P 1'
#
loop_
_entity.id
_entity.type
_entity.pdbx_description
1 polymer ?
#
loop_
_entity_poly.entity_id
_entity_poly.type
_entity_poly.pdbx_seq_one_letter_code
_entity_poly.pdbx_strand_id
1 'polypeptide(L)'
;MFLEGDWNILSELQNYPDMVGKWDVAVLPKCPDPVSGDGRATISNGLSYATGANNKNLDIVKDVLKFFGSEEGQRIQGESGAAIPAYQGLEETWLGVFKDYPINVDCFIEMLDYSVQSVNNVSRPEWKSKVSDTLMKIYSGELDLATGLQTMQEQVDTATAEYYE
;
A
#
# COMPACT_ATOMS: atom_id res chain seq x y z
N MET A 1 1.44 5.90 17.09
CA MET A 1 1.68 4.85 16.11
C MET A 1 0.56 4.90 15.09
N PHE A 2 0.86 4.82 13.81
CA PHE A 2 -0.13 4.72 12.73
C PHE A 2 0.40 3.74 11.66
N LEU A 3 -0.50 3.22 10.84
CA LEU A 3 -0.18 2.31 9.74
C LEU A 3 -0.08 3.15 8.46
N GLU A 4 1.03 3.01 7.75
CA GLU A 4 1.29 3.76 6.52
C GLU A 4 2.18 2.95 5.58
N GLY A 5 2.28 3.37 4.32
CA GLY A 5 3.11 2.72 3.32
C GLY A 5 4.42 3.45 3.05
N ASP A 6 5.31 2.76 2.33
CA ASP A 6 6.64 3.23 1.95
C ASP A 6 6.63 4.57 1.20
N TRP A 7 5.58 4.83 0.42
CA TRP A 7 5.42 6.06 -0.38
C TRP A 7 5.36 7.35 0.43
N ASN A 8 5.04 7.28 1.73
CA ASN A 8 4.90 8.47 2.56
C ASN A 8 6.19 8.87 3.27
N ILE A 9 7.15 7.95 3.40
CA ILE A 9 8.36 8.15 4.20
C ILE A 9 9.16 9.37 3.76
N LEU A 10 9.49 9.47 2.46
CA LEU A 10 10.27 10.58 1.95
C LEU A 10 9.55 11.92 2.14
N SER A 11 8.24 11.93 1.92
CA SER A 11 7.40 13.11 2.13
C SER A 11 7.42 13.59 3.58
N GLU A 12 7.32 12.66 4.53
CA GLU A 12 7.39 12.98 5.97
C GLU A 12 8.77 13.55 6.35
N LEU A 13 9.84 12.94 5.87
CA LEU A 13 11.20 13.41 6.16
C LEU A 13 11.48 14.80 5.58
N GLN A 14 10.97 15.11 4.40
CA GLN A 14 11.16 16.39 3.72
C GLN A 14 10.27 17.51 4.28
N ASN A 15 9.01 17.20 4.58
CA ASN A 15 8.05 18.19 5.07
C ASN A 15 8.23 18.52 6.56
N TYR A 16 8.78 17.57 7.34
CA TYR A 16 8.96 17.72 8.78
C TYR A 16 10.41 17.46 9.22
N PRO A 17 11.39 18.27 8.75
CA PRO A 17 12.81 18.05 9.05
C PRO A 17 13.11 18.06 10.55
N ASP A 18 12.34 18.81 11.35
CA ASP A 18 12.47 18.82 12.80
C ASP A 18 12.06 17.52 13.49
N MET A 19 11.38 16.62 12.77
CA MET A 19 10.96 15.32 13.26
C MET A 19 11.95 14.20 12.91
N VAL A 20 12.95 14.46 12.08
CA VAL A 20 13.99 13.48 11.73
C VAL A 20 14.68 12.97 12.99
N GLY A 21 14.76 11.66 13.13
CA GLY A 21 15.31 10.99 14.32
C GLY A 21 14.41 10.95 15.56
N LYS A 22 13.16 11.45 15.45
CA LYS A 22 12.16 11.39 16.53
C LYS A 22 11.10 10.31 16.32
N TRP A 23 11.13 9.65 15.19
CA TRP A 23 10.25 8.54 14.82
C TRP A 23 11.00 7.52 13.99
N ASP A 24 10.50 6.32 13.92
CA ASP A 24 11.04 5.22 13.14
C ASP A 24 9.93 4.35 12.60
N VAL A 25 10.25 3.45 11.69
CA VAL A 25 9.34 2.49 11.10
C VAL A 25 9.74 1.06 11.49
N ALA A 26 8.75 0.20 11.57
CA ALA A 26 8.97 -1.20 11.93
C ALA A 26 7.97 -2.10 11.19
N VAL A 27 8.29 -3.38 11.08
CA VAL A 27 7.37 -4.40 10.59
C VAL A 27 6.07 -4.41 11.37
N LEU A 28 4.97 -4.76 10.72
CA LEU A 28 3.67 -4.90 11.38
C LEU A 28 3.75 -5.99 12.47
N PRO A 29 3.09 -5.77 13.62
CA PRO A 29 3.06 -6.77 14.70
C PRO A 29 2.42 -8.07 14.23
N LYS A 30 2.91 -9.20 14.76
CA LYS A 30 2.29 -10.50 14.58
C LYS A 30 0.90 -10.53 15.21
N CYS A 31 -0.07 -11.11 14.51
CA CYS A 31 -1.34 -11.47 15.12
C CYS A 31 -1.10 -12.65 16.10
N PRO A 32 -1.46 -12.53 17.37
CA PRO A 32 -1.22 -13.60 18.35
C PRO A 32 -2.04 -14.87 18.07
N ASP A 33 -3.26 -14.72 17.55
CA ASP A 33 -4.20 -15.82 17.26
C ASP A 33 -4.64 -15.76 15.78
N PRO A 34 -3.75 -16.12 14.83
CA PRO A 34 -4.06 -16.01 13.42
C PRO A 34 -5.04 -17.10 12.98
N VAL A 35 -5.98 -16.75 12.08
CA VAL A 35 -6.89 -17.72 11.45
C VAL A 35 -6.12 -18.64 10.50
N SER A 36 -5.02 -18.16 9.93
CA SER A 36 -4.13 -18.93 9.03
C SER A 36 -2.71 -18.37 9.07
N GLY A 37 -1.76 -19.18 8.62
CA GLY A 37 -0.35 -18.79 8.54
C GLY A 37 0.30 -18.59 9.92
N ASP A 38 1.36 -17.78 9.96
CA ASP A 38 2.16 -17.51 11.15
C ASP A 38 1.79 -16.18 11.86
N GLY A 39 0.71 -15.56 11.42
CA GLY A 39 0.21 -14.30 11.99
C GLY A 39 0.89 -13.05 11.42
N ARG A 40 1.79 -13.18 10.44
CA ARG A 40 2.36 -12.05 9.71
C ARG A 40 1.61 -11.78 8.42
N ALA A 41 1.29 -10.54 8.16
CA ALA A 41 0.78 -10.09 6.88
C ALA A 41 1.06 -8.59 6.69
N THR A 42 1.28 -8.20 5.46
CA THR A 42 1.26 -6.82 5.00
C THR A 42 0.56 -6.76 3.65
N ILE A 43 0.15 -5.59 3.23
CA ILE A 43 -0.48 -5.42 1.93
C ILE A 43 0.56 -4.93 0.93
N SER A 44 0.76 -5.68 -0.15
CA SER A 44 1.46 -5.19 -1.34
C SER A 44 0.45 -4.60 -2.30
N ASN A 45 0.48 -3.28 -2.46
CA ASN A 45 -0.32 -2.58 -3.46
C ASN A 45 0.53 -2.36 -4.72
N GLY A 46 0.02 -2.81 -5.86
CA GLY A 46 0.64 -2.49 -7.15
C GLY A 46 0.23 -1.11 -7.65
N LEU A 47 1.16 -0.40 -8.27
CA LEU A 47 0.87 0.76 -9.08
C LEU A 47 0.81 0.34 -10.56
N SER A 48 -0.10 0.93 -11.31
CA SER A 48 -0.26 0.64 -12.74
C SER A 48 -0.29 1.93 -13.53
N TYR A 49 0.35 1.91 -14.68
CA TYR A 49 0.19 2.95 -15.69
C TYR A 49 -0.87 2.52 -16.69
N ALA A 50 -1.79 3.42 -17.01
CA ALA A 50 -2.87 3.15 -17.95
C ALA A 50 -3.07 4.31 -18.91
N THR A 51 -3.68 4.01 -20.06
CA THR A 51 -4.12 5.03 -21.04
C THR A 51 -5.61 4.87 -21.35
N GLY A 52 -6.24 5.96 -21.74
CA GLY A 52 -7.62 5.91 -22.21
C GLY A 52 -7.74 5.09 -23.52
N ALA A 53 -8.79 4.28 -23.63
CA ALA A 53 -9.03 3.41 -24.79
C ALA A 53 -9.10 4.16 -26.14
N ASN A 54 -9.54 5.43 -26.10
CA ASN A 54 -9.68 6.28 -27.29
C ASN A 54 -8.47 7.17 -27.57
N ASN A 55 -7.29 6.86 -26.98
CA ASN A 55 -6.09 7.64 -27.23
C ASN A 55 -5.63 7.47 -28.67
N LYS A 56 -5.47 8.60 -29.38
CA LYS A 56 -5.06 8.61 -30.80
C LYS A 56 -3.58 8.33 -31.02
N ASN A 57 -2.77 8.37 -29.95
CA ASN A 57 -1.32 8.19 -29.97
C ASN A 57 -0.88 6.88 -29.27
N LEU A 58 -1.64 5.80 -29.48
CA LEU A 58 -1.43 4.53 -28.76
C LEU A 58 0.00 3.98 -28.92
N ASP A 59 0.62 4.15 -30.07
CA ASP A 59 1.98 3.63 -30.30
C ASP A 59 3.02 4.40 -29.45
N ILE A 60 2.91 5.72 -29.37
CA ILE A 60 3.76 6.55 -28.50
C ILE A 60 3.53 6.18 -27.04
N VAL A 61 2.26 6.02 -26.64
CA VAL A 61 1.94 5.63 -25.26
C VAL A 61 2.50 4.26 -24.91
N LYS A 62 2.44 3.29 -25.82
CA LYS A 62 3.05 1.96 -25.60
C LYS A 62 4.56 2.06 -25.34
N ASP A 63 5.27 2.91 -26.06
CA ASP A 63 6.71 3.09 -25.86
C ASP A 63 7.01 3.75 -24.51
N VAL A 64 6.21 4.74 -24.11
CA VAL A 64 6.29 5.34 -22.77
C VAL A 64 6.01 4.31 -21.67
N LEU A 65 4.98 3.49 -21.81
CA LEU A 65 4.65 2.45 -20.84
C LEU A 65 5.75 1.38 -20.75
N LYS A 66 6.34 0.98 -21.89
CA LYS A 66 7.50 0.08 -21.89
C LYS A 66 8.70 0.69 -21.16
N PHE A 67 8.95 1.97 -21.36
CA PHE A 67 10.03 2.67 -20.65
C PHE A 67 9.79 2.66 -19.13
N PHE A 68 8.58 3.00 -18.67
CA PHE A 68 8.26 2.96 -17.23
C PHE A 68 8.37 1.56 -16.60
N GLY A 69 8.14 0.50 -17.39
CA GLY A 69 8.33 -0.88 -16.95
C GLY A 69 9.75 -1.43 -17.18
N SER A 70 10.64 -0.67 -17.81
CA SER A 70 12.03 -1.10 -18.06
C SER A 70 12.89 -0.98 -16.79
N GLU A 71 14.05 -1.64 -16.81
CA GLU A 71 15.04 -1.52 -15.74
C GLU A 71 15.44 -0.05 -15.48
N GLU A 72 15.66 0.71 -16.55
CA GLU A 72 16.03 2.13 -16.44
C GLU A 72 14.91 2.98 -15.84
N GLY A 73 13.68 2.83 -16.34
CA GLY A 73 12.52 3.56 -15.80
C GLY A 73 12.26 3.24 -14.34
N GLN A 74 12.36 1.96 -13.96
CA GLN A 74 12.17 1.52 -12.58
C GLN A 74 13.33 1.95 -11.66
N ARG A 75 14.56 2.04 -12.18
CA ARG A 75 15.68 2.60 -11.43
C ARG A 75 15.45 4.07 -11.11
N ILE A 76 15.03 4.87 -12.08
CA ILE A 76 14.70 6.29 -11.87
C ILE A 76 13.60 6.43 -10.81
N GLN A 77 12.58 5.55 -10.84
CA GLN A 77 11.53 5.53 -9.82
C GLN A 77 12.11 5.25 -8.43
N GLY A 78 12.97 4.23 -8.28
CA GLY A 78 13.62 3.92 -7.00
C GLY A 78 14.46 5.07 -6.49
N GLU A 79 15.34 5.63 -7.33
CA GLU A 79 16.21 6.76 -7.01
C GLU A 79 15.44 8.03 -6.64
N SER A 80 14.20 8.17 -7.09
CA SER A 80 13.32 9.28 -6.69
C SER A 80 12.77 9.14 -5.26
N GLY A 81 12.86 7.95 -4.67
CA GLY A 81 12.29 7.65 -3.34
C GLY A 81 10.77 7.52 -3.31
N ALA A 82 10.10 7.58 -4.46
CA ALA A 82 8.64 7.59 -4.52
C ALA A 82 7.99 6.24 -4.16
N ALA A 83 8.61 5.14 -4.53
CA ALA A 83 8.14 3.79 -4.21
C ALA A 83 9.24 2.75 -4.48
N ILE A 84 9.14 1.61 -3.85
CA ILE A 84 10.00 0.45 -4.12
C ILE A 84 9.77 0.00 -5.56
N PRO A 85 10.84 -0.13 -6.39
CA PRO A 85 10.69 -0.57 -7.77
C PRO A 85 10.10 -1.98 -7.87
N ALA A 86 9.22 -2.20 -8.86
CA ALA A 86 8.68 -3.53 -9.16
C ALA A 86 9.65 -4.39 -9.98
N TYR A 87 10.70 -3.82 -10.54
CA TYR A 87 11.73 -4.54 -11.28
C TYR A 87 12.68 -5.22 -10.30
N GLN A 88 12.74 -6.54 -10.34
CA GLN A 88 13.52 -7.36 -9.41
C GLN A 88 15.00 -6.97 -9.40
N GLY A 89 15.57 -6.80 -8.21
CA GLY A 89 16.97 -6.46 -8.00
C GLY A 89 17.27 -4.96 -7.99
N LEU A 90 16.25 -4.10 -8.03
CA LEU A 90 16.40 -2.64 -7.95
C LEU A 90 15.99 -2.06 -6.58
N GLU A 91 15.71 -2.88 -5.59
CA GLU A 91 15.29 -2.47 -4.25
C GLU A 91 16.32 -1.53 -3.60
N GLU A 92 17.60 -1.80 -3.84
CA GLU A 92 18.71 -0.98 -3.34
C GLU A 92 18.70 0.46 -3.85
N THR A 93 18.08 0.73 -5.00
CA THR A 93 17.96 2.09 -5.52
C THR A 93 17.05 2.95 -4.64
N TRP A 94 15.98 2.36 -4.12
CA TRP A 94 15.07 3.00 -3.18
C TRP A 94 15.68 3.11 -1.78
N LEU A 95 16.27 2.03 -1.25
CA LEU A 95 16.95 2.02 0.04
C LEU A 95 18.05 3.08 0.11
N GLY A 96 18.80 3.26 -0.99
CA GLY A 96 19.88 4.23 -1.10
C GLY A 96 19.46 5.69 -0.86
N VAL A 97 18.19 6.03 -1.10
CA VAL A 97 17.63 7.37 -0.84
C VAL A 97 17.62 7.69 0.66
N PHE A 98 17.45 6.68 1.49
CA PHE A 98 17.27 6.83 2.94
C PHE A 98 18.54 6.59 3.76
N LYS A 99 19.66 6.26 3.13
CA LYS A 99 20.93 5.87 3.81
C LYS A 99 21.45 6.90 4.82
N ASP A 100 21.16 8.18 4.61
CA ASP A 100 21.61 9.27 5.48
C ASP A 100 20.55 9.67 6.53
N TYR A 101 19.41 9.00 6.56
CA TYR A 101 18.36 9.22 7.54
C TYR A 101 18.38 8.13 8.62
N PRO A 102 18.21 8.47 9.90
CA PRO A 102 18.15 7.52 11.00
C PRO A 102 16.76 6.85 11.06
N ILE A 103 16.44 6.04 10.05
CA ILE A 103 15.14 5.37 9.89
C ILE A 103 15.31 3.97 9.30
N ASN A 104 14.60 2.99 9.86
CA ASN A 104 14.73 1.57 9.49
C ASN A 104 13.83 1.21 8.28
N VAL A 105 14.13 1.73 7.10
CA VAL A 105 13.34 1.44 5.89
C VAL A 105 13.48 0.01 5.37
N ASP A 106 14.50 -0.74 5.81
CA ASP A 106 14.69 -2.16 5.44
C ASP A 106 13.47 -3.02 5.83
N CYS A 107 12.72 -2.62 6.85
CA CYS A 107 11.50 -3.31 7.26
C CYS A 107 10.46 -3.44 6.15
N PHE A 108 10.42 -2.50 5.18
CA PHE A 108 9.51 -2.60 4.03
C PHE A 108 9.93 -3.70 3.08
N ILE A 109 11.24 -3.91 2.88
CA ILE A 109 11.75 -5.01 2.05
C ILE A 109 11.51 -6.34 2.74
N GLU A 110 11.78 -6.46 4.05
CA GLU A 110 11.49 -7.66 4.84
C GLU A 110 10.01 -8.07 4.71
N MET A 111 9.09 -7.11 4.76
CA MET A 111 7.66 -7.37 4.69
C MET A 111 7.19 -7.88 3.31
N LEU A 112 7.96 -7.70 2.23
CA LEU A 112 7.60 -8.24 0.92
C LEU A 112 7.50 -9.76 0.92
N ASP A 113 8.30 -10.46 1.72
CA ASP A 113 8.34 -11.93 1.80
C ASP A 113 7.02 -12.56 2.25
N TYR A 114 6.22 -11.82 3.01
CA TYR A 114 4.91 -12.25 3.52
C TYR A 114 3.78 -11.28 3.15
N SER A 115 3.98 -10.53 2.07
CA SER A 115 2.97 -9.62 1.57
C SER A 115 1.82 -10.36 0.88
N VAL A 116 0.62 -9.81 1.02
CA VAL A 116 -0.58 -10.29 0.36
C VAL A 116 -1.18 -9.17 -0.50
N GLN A 117 -1.86 -9.54 -1.55
CA GLN A 117 -2.57 -8.55 -2.36
C GLN A 117 -3.79 -8.02 -1.59
N SER A 118 -4.02 -6.72 -1.71
CA SER A 118 -5.27 -6.12 -1.24
C SER A 118 -6.45 -6.75 -1.96
N VAL A 119 -7.51 -7.03 -1.22
CA VAL A 119 -8.77 -7.51 -1.80
C VAL A 119 -9.24 -6.49 -2.85
N ASN A 120 -9.33 -6.95 -4.08
CA ASN A 120 -9.69 -6.13 -5.23
C ASN A 120 -10.68 -6.89 -6.11
N ASN A 121 -11.96 -6.65 -5.89
CA ASN A 121 -13.07 -7.18 -6.68
C ASN A 121 -13.91 -6.03 -7.26
N VAL A 122 -14.84 -6.35 -8.13
CA VAL A 122 -15.70 -5.36 -8.78
C VAL A 122 -16.58 -4.59 -7.80
N SER A 123 -16.93 -5.17 -6.66
CA SER A 123 -17.75 -4.54 -5.61
C SER A 123 -16.94 -3.62 -4.66
N ARG A 124 -15.60 -3.59 -4.78
CA ARG A 124 -14.74 -2.81 -3.88
C ARG A 124 -15.14 -1.34 -3.72
N PRO A 125 -15.47 -0.59 -4.78
CA PRO A 125 -15.87 0.80 -4.63
C PRO A 125 -17.08 1.01 -3.72
N GLU A 126 -18.02 0.07 -3.70
CA GLU A 126 -19.25 0.14 -2.94
C GLU A 126 -19.03 -0.14 -1.44
N TRP A 127 -18.31 -1.20 -1.11
CA TRP A 127 -18.12 -1.56 0.29
C TRP A 127 -16.98 -0.75 0.96
N LYS A 128 -15.97 -0.32 0.22
CA LYS A 128 -14.80 0.38 0.78
C LYS A 128 -15.19 1.64 1.56
N SER A 129 -16.06 2.48 1.00
CA SER A 129 -16.51 3.71 1.67
C SER A 129 -17.29 3.37 2.94
N LYS A 130 -18.25 2.45 2.87
CA LYS A 130 -19.07 2.02 4.01
C LYS A 130 -18.22 1.47 5.15
N VAL A 131 -17.26 0.60 4.82
CA VAL A 131 -16.30 0.03 5.78
C VAL A 131 -15.45 1.13 6.43
N SER A 132 -14.94 2.09 5.65
CA SER A 132 -14.19 3.22 6.20
C SER A 132 -15.02 4.06 7.16
N ASP A 133 -16.27 4.36 6.82
CA ASP A 133 -17.17 5.14 7.68
C ASP A 133 -17.47 4.40 9.00
N THR A 134 -17.67 3.09 8.93
CA THR A 134 -17.87 2.24 10.12
C THR A 134 -16.62 2.20 10.99
N LEU A 135 -15.44 2.09 10.38
CA LEU A 135 -14.15 2.12 11.09
C LEU A 135 -13.95 3.44 11.83
N MET A 136 -14.31 4.58 11.21
CA MET A 136 -14.23 5.88 11.86
C MET A 136 -15.15 5.98 13.07
N LYS A 137 -16.35 5.38 13.05
CA LYS A 137 -17.25 5.30 14.21
C LYS A 137 -16.68 4.46 15.36
N ILE A 138 -15.94 3.39 15.05
CA ILE A 138 -15.21 2.62 16.04
C ILE A 138 -14.13 3.49 16.71
N TYR A 139 -13.33 4.20 15.91
CA TYR A 139 -12.24 5.04 16.42
C TYR A 139 -12.75 6.25 17.23
N SER A 140 -13.90 6.80 16.89
CA SER A 140 -14.53 7.88 17.66
C SER A 140 -15.22 7.42 18.95
N GLY A 141 -15.37 6.10 19.15
CA GLY A 141 -16.10 5.52 20.27
C GLY A 141 -17.63 5.59 20.13
N GLU A 142 -18.14 5.95 18.95
CA GLU A 142 -19.58 5.94 18.64
C GLU A 142 -20.13 4.52 18.49
N LEU A 143 -19.28 3.60 18.07
CA LEU A 143 -19.62 2.19 17.87
C LEU A 143 -18.60 1.30 18.57
N ASP A 144 -19.05 0.28 19.29
CA ASP A 144 -18.15 -0.70 19.90
C ASP A 144 -17.49 -1.59 18.82
N LEU A 145 -16.32 -2.14 19.16
CA LEU A 145 -15.49 -2.88 18.22
C LEU A 145 -16.22 -4.12 17.66
N ALA A 146 -16.91 -4.89 18.50
CA ALA A 146 -17.54 -6.15 18.07
C ALA A 146 -18.67 -5.88 17.07
N THR A 147 -19.57 -4.95 17.40
CA THR A 147 -20.66 -4.52 16.53
C THR A 147 -20.13 -3.89 15.24
N GLY A 148 -19.07 -3.09 15.33
CA GLY A 148 -18.45 -2.46 14.17
C GLY A 148 -17.86 -3.48 13.20
N LEU A 149 -17.11 -4.46 13.68
CA LEU A 149 -16.54 -5.54 12.86
C LEU A 149 -17.61 -6.36 12.17
N GLN A 150 -18.68 -6.72 12.89
CA GLN A 150 -19.82 -7.43 12.31
C GLN A 150 -20.48 -6.61 11.20
N THR A 151 -20.73 -5.32 11.44
CA THR A 151 -21.32 -4.41 10.46
C THR A 151 -20.43 -4.30 9.20
N MET A 152 -19.13 -4.21 9.37
CA MET A 152 -18.19 -4.15 8.24
C MET A 152 -18.22 -5.44 7.42
N GLN A 153 -18.29 -6.62 8.07
CA GLN A 153 -18.42 -7.90 7.39
C GLN A 153 -19.72 -7.95 6.56
N GLU A 154 -20.87 -7.61 7.16
CA GLU A 154 -22.17 -7.57 6.48
C GLU A 154 -22.18 -6.61 5.28
N GLN A 155 -21.50 -5.46 5.38
CA GLN A 155 -21.36 -4.49 4.28
C GLN A 155 -20.58 -5.08 3.09
N VAL A 156 -19.50 -5.82 3.37
CA VAL A 156 -18.69 -6.48 2.33
C VAL A 156 -19.49 -7.62 1.68
N ASP A 157 -20.12 -8.47 2.49
CA ASP A 157 -20.87 -9.63 2.02
C ASP A 157 -22.05 -9.21 1.14
N THR A 158 -22.81 -8.19 1.57
CA THR A 158 -23.94 -7.65 0.80
C THR A 158 -23.48 -7.10 -0.54
N ALA A 159 -22.47 -6.23 -0.53
CA ALA A 159 -21.97 -5.64 -1.78
C ALA A 159 -21.34 -6.69 -2.72
N THR A 160 -20.80 -7.76 -2.17
CA THR A 160 -20.20 -8.84 -2.96
C THR A 160 -21.27 -9.74 -3.57
N ALA A 161 -22.32 -10.08 -2.83
CA ALA A 161 -23.42 -10.93 -3.30
C ALA A 161 -24.12 -10.31 -4.52
N GLU A 162 -24.36 -9.00 -4.52
CA GLU A 162 -25.00 -8.28 -5.65
C GLU A 162 -24.24 -8.42 -6.99
N TYR A 163 -22.95 -8.76 -6.97
CA TYR A 163 -22.13 -8.91 -8.20
C TYR A 163 -21.98 -10.36 -8.67
N TYR A 164 -22.32 -11.33 -7.84
CA TYR A 164 -22.12 -12.76 -8.16
C TYR A 164 -23.44 -13.55 -8.27
N GLU A 165 -24.59 -12.88 -8.13
CA GLU A 165 -25.90 -13.37 -8.54
C GLU A 165 -26.20 -13.05 -10.03
#